data_c1ef046d0036d285b6a0645733506482
#
_entry.id   c1ef046d0036d285b6a0645733506482
#
_cell.length_a   1.000
_cell.length_b   1.000
_cell.length_c   1.000
_cell.angle_alpha   90.00
_cell.angle_beta   90.00
_cell.angle_gamma   90.00
#
_symmetry.space_group_name_H-M   'P 1'
#
loop_
_entity.id
_entity.type
_entity.pdbx_description
1 polymer ?
#
loop_
_entity_poly.entity_id
_entity_poly.type
_entity_poly.pdbx_seq_one_letter_code
_entity_poly.pdbx_strand_id
1 'polypeptide(L)'
;LAQTIAMMKLNYVVITSVDRDDLRDGGAGHFVECIQHIRALTPEIYIEILTPDFGGRLDHALEILGTAPPDVLNHNIETVPRLYKEARPGADFQNTLNLLQRFKAQHPNIPTKSGLMVGLDETDAEILQVLRELRDHDVDMLTIGQYLQPTGGHMPVRRYAHPDTFKMYAQEARKMGFLHAASGPLVRSSYHADEQA
;
A
#
# COMPACT_ATOMS: atom_id res chain seq x y z
N LEU A 1 4.46 5.29 -20.54
CA LEU A 1 4.79 4.44 -19.40
C LEU A 1 5.28 3.05 -19.88
N ALA A 2 4.46 2.23 -20.56
CA ALA A 2 4.79 0.85 -20.93
C ALA A 2 6.07 0.72 -21.78
N GLN A 3 6.27 1.58 -22.77
CA GLN A 3 7.50 1.61 -23.57
C GLN A 3 8.75 1.90 -22.72
N THR A 4 8.66 2.84 -21.77
CA THR A 4 9.76 3.17 -20.87
C THR A 4 10.12 1.98 -19.98
N ILE A 5 9.12 1.30 -19.41
CA ILE A 5 9.31 0.09 -18.59
C ILE A 5 10.00 -1.01 -19.41
N ALA A 6 9.52 -1.26 -20.63
CA ALA A 6 10.14 -2.26 -21.53
C ALA A 6 11.60 -1.92 -21.85
N MET A 7 11.92 -0.64 -22.10
CA MET A 7 13.30 -0.20 -22.34
C MET A 7 14.21 -0.37 -21.12
N MET A 8 13.67 -0.20 -19.91
CA MET A 8 14.41 -0.38 -18.66
C MET A 8 14.68 -1.84 -18.31
N LYS A 9 14.02 -2.79 -18.98
CA LYS A 9 14.15 -4.24 -18.76
C LYS A 9 13.94 -4.64 -17.29
N LEU A 10 12.91 -4.08 -16.67
CA LEU A 10 12.55 -4.38 -15.29
C LEU A 10 11.85 -5.74 -15.20
N ASN A 11 12.05 -6.45 -14.09
CA ASN A 11 11.32 -7.67 -13.75
C ASN A 11 10.11 -7.37 -12.85
N TYR A 12 10.14 -6.24 -12.17
CA TYR A 12 9.10 -5.78 -11.24
C TYR A 12 8.89 -4.27 -11.39
N VAL A 13 7.66 -3.83 -11.30
CA VAL A 13 7.32 -2.40 -11.33
C VAL A 13 6.23 -2.08 -10.33
N VAL A 14 6.40 -0.97 -9.60
CA VAL A 14 5.36 -0.39 -8.76
C VAL A 14 4.80 0.85 -9.46
N ILE A 15 3.50 0.85 -9.72
CA ILE A 15 2.78 1.96 -10.35
C ILE A 15 1.88 2.61 -9.32
N THR A 16 1.93 3.91 -9.22
CA THR A 16 1.04 4.69 -8.35
C THR A 16 0.44 5.86 -9.09
N SER A 17 -0.64 6.40 -8.55
CA SER A 17 -1.25 7.65 -9.01
C SER A 17 -1.52 8.57 -7.82
N VAL A 18 -1.83 9.82 -8.11
CA VAL A 18 -2.49 10.72 -7.16
C VAL A 18 -3.98 10.36 -7.07
N ASP A 19 -4.68 10.91 -6.07
CA ASP A 19 -6.13 10.83 -6.01
C ASP A 19 -6.76 11.45 -7.27
N ARG A 20 -7.71 10.74 -7.85
CA ARG A 20 -8.39 11.15 -9.09
C ARG A 20 -9.89 11.31 -8.83
N ASP A 21 -10.22 12.17 -7.85
CA ASP A 21 -11.61 12.49 -7.50
C ASP A 21 -12.36 13.22 -8.62
N ASP A 22 -11.63 13.73 -9.60
CA ASP A 22 -12.14 14.30 -10.85
C ASP A 22 -12.73 13.22 -11.80
N LEU A 23 -12.35 11.95 -11.65
CA LEU A 23 -12.81 10.84 -12.48
C LEU A 23 -13.94 10.05 -11.81
N ARG A 24 -14.88 9.55 -12.63
CA ARG A 24 -16.03 8.77 -12.16
C ARG A 24 -15.66 7.41 -11.56
N ASP A 25 -14.51 6.89 -11.95
CA ASP A 25 -13.95 5.61 -11.52
C ASP A 25 -12.79 5.74 -10.52
N GLY A 26 -12.50 6.99 -10.08
CA GLY A 26 -11.37 7.29 -9.21
C GLY A 26 -10.00 6.97 -9.81
N GLY A 27 -9.92 6.81 -11.14
CA GLY A 27 -8.70 6.48 -11.88
C GLY A 27 -8.43 4.99 -12.07
N ALA A 28 -9.35 4.09 -11.68
CA ALA A 28 -9.18 2.65 -11.81
C ALA A 28 -8.98 2.20 -13.26
N GLY A 29 -9.72 2.79 -14.21
CA GLY A 29 -9.58 2.51 -15.65
C GLY A 29 -8.19 2.81 -16.17
N HIS A 30 -7.55 3.87 -15.68
CA HIS A 30 -6.19 4.21 -16.09
C HIS A 30 -5.15 3.20 -15.59
N PHE A 31 -5.32 2.65 -14.38
CA PHE A 31 -4.49 1.53 -13.91
C PHE A 31 -4.63 0.31 -14.82
N VAL A 32 -5.87 -0.05 -15.19
CA VAL A 32 -6.14 -1.16 -16.11
C VAL A 32 -5.48 -0.96 -17.47
N GLU A 33 -5.60 0.23 -18.06
CA GLU A 33 -4.92 0.56 -19.32
C GLU A 33 -3.40 0.44 -19.20
N CYS A 34 -2.80 0.92 -18.10
CA CYS A 34 -1.37 0.78 -17.83
C CYS A 34 -0.96 -0.70 -17.76
N ILE A 35 -1.68 -1.51 -16.98
CA ILE A 35 -1.41 -2.95 -16.82
C ILE A 35 -1.49 -3.66 -18.17
N GLN A 36 -2.55 -3.44 -18.96
CA GLN A 36 -2.74 -4.07 -20.26
C GLN A 36 -1.62 -3.71 -21.24
N HIS A 37 -1.24 -2.44 -21.33
CA HIS A 37 -0.17 -1.99 -22.22
C HIS A 37 1.21 -2.50 -21.79
N ILE A 38 1.47 -2.59 -20.48
CA ILE A 38 2.73 -3.15 -19.98
C ILE A 38 2.81 -4.64 -20.30
N ARG A 39 1.77 -5.42 -19.99
CA ARG A 39 1.73 -6.86 -20.28
C ARG A 39 1.82 -7.16 -21.77
N ALA A 40 1.27 -6.31 -22.63
CA ALA A 40 1.40 -6.45 -24.09
C ALA A 40 2.85 -6.32 -24.59
N LEU A 41 3.68 -5.50 -23.93
CA LEU A 41 5.09 -5.30 -24.31
C LEU A 41 6.06 -6.18 -23.49
N THR A 42 5.70 -6.51 -22.26
CA THR A 42 6.55 -7.23 -21.29
C THR A 42 5.69 -8.21 -20.49
N PRO A 43 5.31 -9.39 -21.09
CA PRO A 43 4.34 -10.31 -20.48
C PRO A 43 4.76 -10.89 -19.13
N GLU A 44 6.06 -11.02 -18.89
CA GLU A 44 6.64 -11.67 -17.70
C GLU A 44 6.90 -10.72 -16.54
N ILE A 45 6.62 -9.40 -16.71
CA ILE A 45 6.89 -8.43 -15.65
C ILE A 45 5.84 -8.54 -14.54
N TYR A 46 6.29 -8.50 -13.29
CA TYR A 46 5.42 -8.35 -12.13
C TYR A 46 4.98 -6.90 -11.96
N ILE A 47 3.69 -6.69 -11.78
CA ILE A 47 3.08 -5.36 -11.67
C ILE A 47 2.41 -5.23 -10.30
N GLU A 48 2.96 -4.39 -9.44
CA GLU A 48 2.31 -3.90 -8.23
C GLU A 48 1.65 -2.56 -8.54
N ILE A 49 0.41 -2.35 -8.07
CA ILE A 49 -0.21 -1.04 -8.09
C ILE A 49 -0.42 -0.54 -6.67
N LEU A 50 -0.01 0.71 -6.40
CA LEU A 50 -0.34 1.44 -5.18
C LEU A 50 -1.51 2.37 -5.47
N THR A 51 -2.69 1.98 -4.99
CA THR A 51 -3.94 2.66 -5.32
C THR A 51 -4.26 3.81 -4.36
N PRO A 52 -5.03 4.83 -4.82
CA PRO A 52 -5.66 5.82 -3.95
C PRO A 52 -6.90 5.23 -3.22
N ASP A 53 -7.56 6.05 -2.39
CA ASP A 53 -8.77 5.67 -1.64
C ASP A 53 -10.04 5.50 -2.53
N PHE A 54 -9.99 5.87 -3.79
CA PHE A 54 -11.10 5.89 -4.75
C PHE A 54 -12.32 6.74 -4.37
N GLY A 55 -12.23 7.56 -3.34
CA GLY A 55 -13.18 8.63 -3.02
C GLY A 55 -14.68 8.26 -3.06
N GLY A 56 -15.11 7.20 -2.36
CA GLY A 56 -16.50 6.72 -2.34
C GLY A 56 -16.94 5.92 -3.58
N ARG A 57 -16.02 5.58 -4.50
CA ARG A 57 -16.26 4.84 -5.75
C ARG A 57 -15.71 3.41 -5.70
N LEU A 58 -15.46 2.88 -4.49
CA LEU A 58 -14.74 1.63 -4.28
C LEU A 58 -15.34 0.44 -5.05
N ASP A 59 -16.67 0.29 -5.05
CA ASP A 59 -17.36 -0.80 -5.77
C ASP A 59 -17.00 -0.79 -7.25
N HIS A 60 -17.17 0.36 -7.88
CA HIS A 60 -16.93 0.53 -9.31
C HIS A 60 -15.43 0.41 -9.65
N ALA A 61 -14.56 0.95 -8.79
CA ALA A 61 -13.11 0.83 -8.98
C ALA A 61 -12.64 -0.63 -8.93
N LEU A 62 -13.14 -1.43 -7.97
CA LEU A 62 -12.80 -2.85 -7.86
C LEU A 62 -13.32 -3.68 -9.04
N GLU A 63 -14.52 -3.39 -9.54
CA GLU A 63 -15.04 -4.03 -10.77
C GLU A 63 -14.13 -3.76 -11.97
N ILE A 64 -13.68 -2.54 -12.15
CA ILE A 64 -12.78 -2.15 -13.24
C ILE A 64 -11.43 -2.83 -13.08
N LEU A 65 -10.80 -2.74 -11.91
CA LEU A 65 -9.51 -3.38 -11.63
C LEU A 65 -9.55 -4.90 -11.85
N GLY A 66 -10.71 -5.53 -11.58
CA GLY A 66 -10.93 -6.95 -11.84
C GLY A 66 -10.85 -7.35 -13.31
N THR A 67 -10.94 -6.41 -14.26
CA THR A 67 -10.83 -6.71 -15.70
C THR A 67 -9.40 -6.94 -16.17
N ALA A 68 -8.41 -6.39 -15.46
CA ALA A 68 -6.99 -6.68 -15.64
C ALA A 68 -6.27 -6.48 -14.28
N PRO A 69 -6.39 -7.44 -13.36
CA PRO A 69 -5.86 -7.28 -12.02
C PRO A 69 -4.32 -7.24 -12.04
N PRO A 70 -3.69 -6.52 -11.08
CA PRO A 70 -2.24 -6.52 -10.89
C PRO A 70 -1.75 -7.86 -10.33
N ASP A 71 -0.43 -8.03 -10.22
CA ASP A 71 0.16 -9.16 -9.51
C ASP A 71 0.23 -8.93 -7.99
N VAL A 72 0.23 -7.65 -7.55
CA VAL A 72 0.09 -7.23 -6.14
C VAL A 72 -0.77 -5.97 -6.08
N LEU A 73 -1.80 -5.97 -5.21
CA LEU A 73 -2.54 -4.74 -4.88
C LEU A 73 -2.02 -4.16 -3.58
N ASN A 74 -1.55 -2.92 -3.64
CA ASN A 74 -1.07 -2.16 -2.50
C ASN A 74 -1.98 -0.94 -2.24
N HIS A 75 -2.35 -0.77 -0.97
CA HIS A 75 -3.02 0.44 -0.49
C HIS A 75 -2.57 0.73 0.94
N ASN A 76 -1.91 1.87 1.13
CA ASN A 76 -1.30 2.18 2.41
C ASN A 76 -2.33 2.62 3.45
N ILE A 77 -2.23 2.07 4.66
CA ILE A 77 -3.00 2.51 5.82
C ILE A 77 -2.40 3.75 6.50
N GLU A 78 -1.13 4.02 6.25
CA GLU A 78 -0.31 5.18 6.61
C GLU A 78 -0.07 5.38 8.11
N THR A 79 -1.08 5.32 8.97
CA THR A 79 -0.95 5.54 10.41
C THR A 79 -2.07 4.88 11.21
N VAL A 80 -2.07 5.07 12.53
CA VAL A 80 -3.08 4.52 13.45
C VAL A 80 -4.40 5.31 13.42
N PRO A 81 -5.56 4.70 13.75
CA PRO A 81 -6.87 5.34 13.65
C PRO A 81 -6.97 6.70 14.37
N ARG A 82 -6.38 6.82 15.55
CA ARG A 82 -6.40 8.04 16.35
C ARG A 82 -5.82 9.25 15.62
N LEU A 83 -4.82 9.01 14.75
CA LEU A 83 -4.11 10.06 14.01
C LEU A 83 -4.71 10.38 12.63
N TYR A 84 -5.68 9.60 12.15
CA TYR A 84 -6.22 9.77 10.79
C TYR A 84 -6.72 11.17 10.52
N LYS A 85 -7.48 11.75 11.45
CA LYS A 85 -8.05 13.09 11.28
C LYS A 85 -7.00 14.18 11.07
N GLU A 86 -5.81 14.02 11.68
CA GLU A 86 -4.71 14.99 11.60
C GLU A 86 -3.76 14.65 10.42
N ALA A 87 -3.39 13.39 10.28
CA ALA A 87 -2.38 12.96 9.32
C ALA A 87 -2.94 12.74 7.91
N ARG A 88 -4.22 12.32 7.80
CA ARG A 88 -4.91 12.01 6.53
C ARG A 88 -6.32 12.61 6.52
N PRO A 89 -6.46 13.95 6.56
CA PRO A 89 -7.79 14.57 6.52
C PRO A 89 -8.54 14.16 5.24
N GLY A 90 -9.75 13.62 5.39
CA GLY A 90 -10.56 13.12 4.28
C GLY A 90 -10.45 11.62 3.97
N ALA A 91 -9.44 10.94 4.48
CA ALA A 91 -9.34 9.48 4.38
C ALA A 91 -10.06 8.78 5.55
N ASP A 92 -10.43 7.53 5.35
CA ASP A 92 -11.09 6.69 6.35
C ASP A 92 -10.33 5.38 6.56
N PHE A 93 -10.01 5.09 7.83
CA PHE A 93 -9.23 3.91 8.20
C PHE A 93 -9.96 2.61 7.83
N GLN A 94 -11.26 2.55 8.09
CA GLN A 94 -12.05 1.36 7.79
C GLN A 94 -12.21 1.16 6.28
N ASN A 95 -12.29 2.25 5.51
CA ASN A 95 -12.35 2.17 4.05
C ASN A 95 -11.06 1.55 3.47
N THR A 96 -9.90 1.88 4.04
CA THR A 96 -8.61 1.25 3.66
C THR A 96 -8.64 -0.26 3.90
N LEU A 97 -9.09 -0.70 5.07
CA LEU A 97 -9.23 -2.14 5.39
C LEU A 97 -10.22 -2.83 4.46
N ASN A 98 -11.38 -2.22 4.23
CA ASN A 98 -12.41 -2.75 3.35
C ASN A 98 -11.95 -2.88 1.90
N LEU A 99 -11.16 -1.93 1.39
CA LEU A 99 -10.60 -1.98 0.05
C LEU A 99 -9.73 -3.24 -0.13
N LEU A 100 -8.79 -3.44 0.79
CA LEU A 100 -7.84 -4.57 0.75
C LEU A 100 -8.58 -5.91 0.88
N GLN A 101 -9.48 -6.04 1.86
CA GLN A 101 -10.25 -7.25 2.09
C GLN A 101 -11.15 -7.62 0.90
N ARG A 102 -11.85 -6.65 0.34
CA ARG A 102 -12.75 -6.87 -0.78
C ARG A 102 -12.02 -7.24 -2.06
N PHE A 103 -10.88 -6.62 -2.32
CA PHE A 103 -10.01 -7.05 -3.43
C PHE A 103 -9.52 -8.49 -3.21
N LYS A 104 -9.05 -8.82 -2.00
CA LYS A 104 -8.60 -10.17 -1.66
C LYS A 104 -9.71 -11.22 -1.82
N ALA A 105 -10.94 -10.89 -1.42
CA ALA A 105 -12.09 -11.78 -1.60
C ALA A 105 -12.41 -12.04 -3.08
N GLN A 106 -12.25 -11.05 -3.96
CA GLN A 106 -12.45 -11.20 -5.40
C GLN A 106 -11.29 -11.92 -6.09
N HIS A 107 -10.07 -11.75 -5.58
CA HIS A 107 -8.83 -12.29 -6.14
C HIS A 107 -7.99 -13.01 -5.07
N PRO A 108 -8.41 -14.18 -4.57
CA PRO A 108 -7.78 -14.86 -3.42
C PRO A 108 -6.29 -15.19 -3.61
N ASN A 109 -5.87 -15.39 -4.85
CA ASN A 109 -4.50 -15.75 -5.21
C ASN A 109 -3.57 -14.54 -5.41
N ILE A 110 -4.11 -13.32 -5.42
CA ILE A 110 -3.30 -12.11 -5.58
C ILE A 110 -2.97 -11.57 -4.18
N PRO A 111 -1.69 -11.38 -3.87
CA PRO A 111 -1.29 -10.77 -2.60
C PRO A 111 -1.81 -9.34 -2.47
N THR A 112 -2.23 -8.99 -1.24
CA THR A 112 -2.52 -7.62 -0.86
C THR A 112 -1.42 -7.08 0.05
N LYS A 113 -1.14 -5.80 -0.08
CA LYS A 113 -0.05 -5.12 0.63
C LYS A 113 -0.54 -3.82 1.25
N SER A 114 -0.01 -3.49 2.41
CA SER A 114 -0.23 -2.19 3.04
C SER A 114 1.05 -1.65 3.66
N GLY A 115 1.11 -0.34 3.83
CA GLY A 115 2.24 0.33 4.45
C GLY A 115 1.80 1.34 5.48
N LEU A 116 2.64 1.52 6.50
CA LEU A 116 2.46 2.58 7.50
C LEU A 116 3.79 3.22 7.89
N MET A 117 3.68 4.42 8.43
CA MET A 117 4.81 5.19 8.93
C MET A 117 4.76 5.27 10.43
N VAL A 118 5.94 5.33 11.07
CA VAL A 118 6.07 5.57 12.51
C VAL A 118 6.83 6.87 12.76
N GLY A 119 6.47 7.57 13.85
CA GLY A 119 7.06 8.85 14.23
C GLY A 119 6.10 10.02 14.22
N LEU A 120 4.79 9.77 14.11
CA LEU A 120 3.71 10.76 14.09
C LEU A 120 3.05 10.98 15.47
N ASP A 121 3.50 10.29 16.53
CA ASP A 121 2.97 10.24 17.90
C ASP A 121 2.16 8.98 18.25
N GLU A 122 2.18 7.98 17.37
CA GLU A 122 1.61 6.65 17.67
C GLU A 122 2.44 5.91 18.73
N THR A 123 1.79 5.07 19.50
CA THR A 123 2.45 4.12 20.41
C THR A 123 2.73 2.80 19.73
N ASP A 124 3.70 2.03 20.25
CA ASP A 124 3.99 0.69 19.72
C ASP A 124 2.79 -0.25 19.84
N ALA A 125 1.97 -0.10 20.89
CA ALA A 125 0.74 -0.87 21.09
C ALA A 125 -0.31 -0.56 20.00
N GLU A 126 -0.48 0.69 19.60
CA GLU A 126 -1.38 1.10 18.51
C GLU A 126 -0.88 0.53 17.18
N ILE A 127 0.42 0.58 16.89
CA ILE A 127 1.00 -0.05 15.69
C ILE A 127 0.68 -1.55 15.67
N LEU A 128 0.98 -2.27 16.74
CA LEU A 128 0.71 -3.71 16.81
C LEU A 128 -0.79 -4.04 16.67
N GLN A 129 -1.67 -3.15 17.13
CA GLN A 129 -3.11 -3.29 16.90
C GLN A 129 -3.46 -3.14 15.42
N VAL A 130 -2.93 -2.14 14.72
CA VAL A 130 -3.11 -1.96 13.27
C VAL A 130 -2.63 -3.19 12.50
N LEU A 131 -1.49 -3.79 12.89
CA LEU A 131 -1.01 -5.01 12.24
C LEU A 131 -2.01 -6.18 12.39
N ARG A 132 -2.61 -6.35 13.57
CA ARG A 132 -3.67 -7.35 13.78
C ARG A 132 -4.87 -7.08 12.88
N GLU A 133 -5.34 -5.83 12.84
CA GLU A 133 -6.49 -5.44 12.00
C GLU A 133 -6.22 -5.67 10.50
N LEU A 134 -5.01 -5.39 10.02
CA LEU A 134 -4.62 -5.71 8.64
C LEU A 134 -4.67 -7.22 8.38
N ARG A 135 -4.18 -8.05 9.32
CA ARG A 135 -4.25 -9.52 9.18
C ARG A 135 -5.69 -10.04 9.23
N ASP A 136 -6.52 -9.48 10.10
CA ASP A 136 -7.95 -9.84 10.20
C ASP A 136 -8.73 -9.48 8.89
N HIS A 137 -8.13 -8.62 8.04
CA HIS A 137 -8.63 -8.26 6.71
C HIS A 137 -7.82 -8.91 5.58
N ASP A 138 -7.13 -10.02 5.84
CA ASP A 138 -6.39 -10.84 4.87
C ASP A 138 -5.26 -10.12 4.12
N VAL A 139 -4.65 -9.11 4.73
CA VAL A 139 -3.48 -8.44 4.13
C VAL A 139 -2.23 -9.30 4.27
N ASP A 140 -1.58 -9.61 3.15
CA ASP A 140 -0.47 -10.55 3.08
C ASP A 140 0.89 -9.92 3.35
N MET A 141 1.09 -8.67 2.94
CA MET A 141 2.39 -8.02 2.89
C MET A 141 2.36 -6.67 3.61
N LEU A 142 3.46 -6.32 4.26
CA LEU A 142 3.56 -5.13 5.10
C LEU A 142 4.87 -4.37 4.87
N THR A 143 4.78 -3.04 4.84
CA THR A 143 5.93 -2.15 4.92
C THR A 143 5.78 -1.17 6.08
N ILE A 144 6.85 -0.96 6.86
CA ILE A 144 6.89 0.02 7.96
C ILE A 144 8.13 0.89 7.82
N GLY A 145 7.94 2.20 7.64
CA GLY A 145 9.01 3.18 7.48
C GLY A 145 8.98 4.28 8.54
N GLN A 146 10.09 5.03 8.66
CA GLN A 146 10.11 6.25 9.48
C GLN A 146 9.39 7.38 8.74
N TYR A 147 8.47 8.06 9.41
CA TYR A 147 7.92 9.31 8.92
C TYR A 147 9.01 10.39 8.88
N LEU A 148 9.12 11.06 7.75
CA LEU A 148 9.95 12.25 7.56
C LEU A 148 9.05 13.37 7.08
N GLN A 149 9.10 14.53 7.76
CA GLN A 149 8.27 15.68 7.41
C GLN A 149 8.62 16.22 6.02
N PRO A 150 7.71 16.19 5.03
CA PRO A 150 8.03 16.64 3.67
C PRO A 150 8.24 18.16 3.58
N THR A 151 7.38 18.94 4.24
CA THR A 151 7.47 20.41 4.31
C THR A 151 6.98 20.92 5.66
N GLY A 152 7.22 22.19 5.99
CA GLY A 152 6.78 22.80 7.24
C GLY A 152 5.27 22.85 7.46
N GLY A 153 4.46 22.61 6.44
CA GLY A 153 2.99 22.52 6.53
C GLY A 153 2.45 21.13 6.89
N HIS A 154 3.31 20.12 6.92
CA HIS A 154 2.93 18.75 7.34
C HIS A 154 3.17 18.56 8.84
N MET A 155 2.59 17.47 9.39
CA MET A 155 2.82 17.09 10.78
C MET A 155 4.33 17.02 11.09
N PRO A 156 4.78 17.55 12.22
CA PRO A 156 6.18 17.43 12.61
C PRO A 156 6.51 15.98 12.99
N VAL A 157 7.77 15.58 12.78
CA VAL A 157 8.28 14.32 13.33
C VAL A 157 8.23 14.41 14.85
N ARG A 158 7.48 13.52 15.51
CA ARG A 158 7.32 13.47 16.98
C ARG A 158 8.38 12.58 17.64
N ARG A 159 8.81 11.52 16.92
CA ARG A 159 9.91 10.66 17.36
C ARG A 159 10.65 10.07 16.16
N TYR A 160 11.92 9.79 16.36
CA TYR A 160 12.68 8.89 15.50
C TYR A 160 12.74 7.54 16.18
N ALA A 161 12.07 6.52 15.58
CA ALA A 161 12.05 5.20 16.16
C ALA A 161 13.45 4.53 16.06
N HIS A 162 13.86 3.88 17.14
CA HIS A 162 15.15 3.16 17.14
C HIS A 162 15.12 2.00 16.14
N PRO A 163 16.23 1.65 15.46
CA PRO A 163 16.27 0.51 14.54
C PRO A 163 15.77 -0.82 15.14
N ASP A 164 15.95 -1.04 16.43
CA ASP A 164 15.44 -2.24 17.10
C ASP A 164 13.91 -2.26 17.23
N THR A 165 13.25 -1.10 17.28
CA THR A 165 11.80 -1.00 17.21
C THR A 165 11.27 -1.52 15.88
N PHE A 166 11.92 -1.17 14.77
CA PHE A 166 11.58 -1.70 13.44
C PHE A 166 11.79 -3.22 13.36
N LYS A 167 12.87 -3.74 13.94
CA LYS A 167 13.09 -5.19 14.03
C LYS A 167 11.98 -5.88 14.82
N MET A 168 11.55 -5.28 15.93
CA MET A 168 10.43 -5.78 16.74
C MET A 168 9.14 -5.83 15.92
N TYR A 169 8.78 -4.76 15.18
CA TYR A 169 7.61 -4.77 14.33
C TYR A 169 7.67 -5.85 13.26
N ALA A 170 8.82 -6.04 12.59
CA ALA A 170 8.99 -7.12 11.60
C ALA A 170 8.82 -8.51 12.21
N GLN A 171 9.32 -8.74 13.43
CA GLN A 171 9.16 -10.01 14.13
C GLN A 171 7.70 -10.27 14.51
N GLU A 172 7.01 -9.27 15.07
CA GLU A 172 5.59 -9.38 15.43
C GLU A 172 4.71 -9.57 14.19
N ALA A 173 4.96 -8.86 13.10
CA ALA A 173 4.26 -9.06 11.84
C ALA A 173 4.39 -10.50 11.32
N ARG A 174 5.59 -11.08 11.35
CA ARG A 174 5.80 -12.49 10.95
C ARG A 174 5.03 -13.45 11.84
N LYS A 175 5.02 -13.23 13.18
CA LYS A 175 4.23 -14.04 14.13
C LYS A 175 2.73 -13.97 13.86
N MET A 176 2.24 -12.81 13.38
CA MET A 176 0.85 -12.60 12.99
C MET A 176 0.50 -13.26 11.63
N GLY A 177 1.50 -13.77 10.90
CA GLY A 177 1.28 -14.50 9.64
C GLY A 177 1.35 -13.64 8.38
N PHE A 178 1.98 -12.44 8.43
CA PHE A 178 2.33 -11.74 7.20
C PHE A 178 3.36 -12.55 6.41
N LEU A 179 3.12 -12.72 5.11
CA LEU A 179 4.05 -13.43 4.22
C LEU A 179 5.36 -12.66 4.07
N HIS A 180 5.25 -11.32 3.94
CA HIS A 180 6.39 -10.42 3.91
C HIS A 180 6.16 -9.22 4.82
N ALA A 181 7.21 -8.82 5.55
CA ALA A 181 7.21 -7.66 6.42
C ALA A 181 8.56 -6.95 6.33
N ALA A 182 8.64 -5.92 5.51
CA ALA A 182 9.77 -5.01 5.44
C ALA A 182 9.59 -3.87 6.44
N SER A 183 10.51 -3.72 7.39
CA SER A 183 10.43 -2.71 8.44
C SER A 183 11.81 -2.13 8.73
N GLY A 184 11.93 -0.82 8.59
CA GLY A 184 13.20 -0.12 8.80
C GLY A 184 13.09 1.39 8.55
N PRO A 185 14.05 2.20 9.04
CA PRO A 185 13.98 3.66 8.94
C PRO A 185 13.84 4.19 7.51
N LEU A 186 14.44 3.52 6.53
CA LEU A 186 14.43 3.92 5.13
C LEU A 186 13.45 3.13 4.26
N VAL A 187 12.68 2.23 4.85
CA VAL A 187 11.65 1.46 4.13
C VAL A 187 10.56 2.39 3.60
N ARG A 188 10.11 2.13 2.39
CA ARG A 188 8.98 2.77 1.69
C ARG A 188 8.12 1.69 1.05
N SER A 189 6.92 2.02 0.59
CA SER A 189 6.00 1.04 -0.02
C SER A 189 6.62 0.26 -1.19
N SER A 190 7.52 0.87 -1.95
CA SER A 190 8.23 0.25 -3.07
C SER A 190 9.61 -0.31 -2.73
N TYR A 191 10.02 -0.29 -1.44
CA TYR A 191 11.36 -0.72 -1.02
C TYR A 191 11.54 -2.21 -1.24
N HIS A 192 12.51 -2.59 -2.10
CA HIS A 192 12.79 -3.99 -2.48
C HIS A 192 11.51 -4.79 -2.76
N ALA A 193 10.57 -4.19 -3.49
CA ALA A 193 9.28 -4.81 -3.79
C ALA A 193 9.44 -6.10 -4.61
N ASP A 194 10.47 -6.17 -5.44
CA ASP A 194 10.88 -7.35 -6.22
C ASP A 194 11.35 -8.54 -5.35
N GLU A 195 11.81 -8.29 -4.14
CA GLU A 195 12.21 -9.34 -3.18
C GLU A 195 11.03 -9.81 -2.30
N GLN A 196 9.87 -9.14 -2.41
CA GLN A 196 8.70 -9.39 -1.56
C GLN A 196 7.60 -10.19 -2.28
N ALA A 197 7.66 -10.36 -3.59
CA ALA A 197 6.64 -10.99 -4.44
C ALA A 197 6.97 -12.44 -4.80
#